data_d4f101c9e88912f2c0d50c87a2b94cdb
#
_entry.id   d4f101c9e88912f2c0d50c87a2b94cdb
#
_cell.length_a   1.000
_cell.length_b   1.000
_cell.length_c   1.000
_cell.angle_alpha   90.00
_cell.angle_beta   90.00
_cell.angle_gamma   90.00
#
_symmetry.space_group_name_H-M   'P 1'
#
loop_
_entity.id
_entity.type
_entity.pdbx_description
1 polymer ?
#
loop_
_entity_poly.entity_id
_entity_poly.type
_entity_poly.pdbx_seq_one_letter_code
_entity_poly.pdbx_strand_id
1 'polypeptide(L)'
;MLFRSGTGRTDAGVHALGQVGSFRTQSHLSAQDFQRALNALLPPAIRIVGAEEVGPDFNARWSARGKTYRYRLYRGRVVPPMIWRYVLHYPFPLDEDAMRDAAARFVGTHDFAAFAASTGTEEDDKERSTEREIYSTELVRTGDNEELVFTVCGRSFLRYMVRKMVGTLLDVGRGKLAPADIDRLFELRDRSKSGPTVPPHGLVMVEVQHEEAWHL
;
A
#
# COMPACT_ATOMS: atom_id res chain seq x y z
N MET A 1 -0.25 -6.21 28.80
CA MET A 1 -0.30 -6.52 27.35
C MET A 1 0.88 -7.42 27.03
N LEU A 2 0.63 -8.71 26.73
CA LEU A 2 1.67 -9.75 26.61
C LEU A 2 2.22 -9.91 25.18
N PHE A 3 1.43 -9.62 24.16
CA PHE A 3 1.81 -9.75 22.75
C PHE A 3 1.04 -8.75 21.89
N ARG A 4 1.69 -8.20 20.90
CA ARG A 4 1.06 -7.30 19.90
C ARG A 4 1.59 -7.59 18.51
N SER A 5 0.70 -7.59 17.52
CA SER A 5 1.04 -7.72 16.12
C SER A 5 0.24 -6.72 15.29
N GLY A 6 0.87 -6.03 14.35
CA GLY A 6 0.18 -5.24 13.33
C GLY A 6 0.26 -5.97 12.00
N THR A 7 -0.73 -5.79 11.12
CA THR A 7 -0.80 -6.49 9.83
C THR A 7 0.42 -6.22 8.95
N GLY A 8 0.99 -5.04 9.04
CA GLY A 8 2.20 -4.66 8.33
C GLY A 8 2.66 -3.28 8.75
N ARG A 9 3.93 -2.99 8.51
CA ARG A 9 4.45 -1.64 8.67
C ARG A 9 4.10 -0.83 7.43
N THR A 10 3.66 0.40 7.62
CA THR A 10 3.61 1.43 6.59
C THR A 10 4.85 2.31 6.71
N ASP A 11 5.35 2.83 5.60
CA ASP A 11 6.47 3.79 5.63
C ASP A 11 6.04 5.09 6.32
N ALA A 12 7.00 5.85 6.84
CA ALA A 12 6.73 7.17 7.40
C ALA A 12 6.04 8.05 6.34
N GLY A 13 4.93 8.68 6.71
CA GLY A 13 4.12 9.52 5.84
C GLY A 13 3.10 8.78 4.95
N VAL A 14 3.04 7.46 5.01
CA VAL A 14 1.98 6.65 4.38
C VAL A 14 0.76 6.60 5.31
N HIS A 15 -0.43 6.77 4.74
CA HIS A 15 -1.70 6.75 5.45
C HIS A 15 -2.30 5.33 5.52
N ALA A 16 -3.25 5.12 6.43
CA ALA A 16 -4.03 3.89 6.50
C ALA A 16 -5.47 4.20 6.92
N LEU A 17 -6.43 3.62 6.21
CA LEU A 17 -7.85 3.59 6.57
C LEU A 17 -8.22 2.29 7.29
N GLY A 18 -7.55 1.18 6.93
CA GLY A 18 -7.86 -0.17 7.39
C GLY A 18 -6.66 -0.90 8.03
N GLN A 19 -5.80 -0.21 8.82
CA GLN A 19 -4.74 -0.89 9.57
C GLN A 19 -5.34 -1.74 10.69
N VAL A 20 -4.91 -2.99 10.82
CA VAL A 20 -5.34 -3.92 11.86
C VAL A 20 -4.20 -4.25 12.81
N GLY A 21 -4.50 -4.26 14.10
CA GLY A 21 -3.59 -4.70 15.14
C GLY A 21 -4.26 -5.70 16.06
N SER A 22 -3.54 -6.75 16.46
CA SER A 22 -3.98 -7.71 17.48
C SER A 22 -3.08 -7.68 18.70
N PHE A 23 -3.66 -7.89 19.87
CA PHE A 23 -2.92 -7.99 21.13
C PHE A 23 -3.65 -8.92 22.10
N ARG A 24 -2.91 -9.51 23.04
CA ARG A 24 -3.47 -10.31 24.13
C ARG A 24 -3.53 -9.46 25.40
N THR A 25 -4.59 -9.63 26.17
CA THR A 25 -4.80 -8.93 27.43
C THR A 25 -5.48 -9.83 28.46
N GLN A 26 -5.30 -9.54 29.74
CA GLN A 26 -6.04 -10.12 30.86
C GLN A 26 -7.09 -9.13 31.43
N SER A 27 -7.27 -8.00 30.78
CA SER A 27 -8.27 -7.00 31.18
C SER A 27 -9.68 -7.56 30.95
N HIS A 28 -10.60 -7.19 31.84
CA HIS A 28 -12.03 -7.49 31.72
C HIS A 28 -12.82 -6.40 30.94
N LEU A 29 -12.12 -5.43 30.34
CA LEU A 29 -12.76 -4.42 29.48
C LEU A 29 -13.34 -5.08 28.23
N SER A 30 -14.54 -4.68 27.85
CA SER A 30 -15.14 -5.07 26.57
C SER A 30 -14.36 -4.50 25.39
N ALA A 31 -14.56 -5.05 24.18
CA ALA A 31 -13.95 -4.53 22.96
C ALA A 31 -14.31 -3.05 22.72
N GLN A 32 -15.58 -2.65 23.01
CA GLN A 32 -16.02 -1.25 22.92
C GLN A 32 -15.33 -0.36 23.96
N ASP A 33 -15.09 -0.86 25.17
CA ASP A 33 -14.36 -0.10 26.20
C ASP A 33 -12.89 0.12 25.78
N PHE A 34 -12.26 -0.89 25.18
CA PHE A 34 -10.92 -0.75 24.58
C PHE A 34 -10.91 0.31 23.48
N GLN A 35 -11.88 0.28 22.55
CA GLN A 35 -12.00 1.28 21.50
C GLN A 35 -12.13 2.70 22.08
N ARG A 36 -13.01 2.90 23.07
CA ARG A 36 -13.20 4.21 23.73
C ARG A 36 -11.95 4.68 24.45
N ALA A 37 -11.33 3.80 25.25
CA ALA A 37 -10.13 4.12 26.02
C ALA A 37 -8.94 4.47 25.10
N LEU A 38 -8.71 3.69 24.02
CA LEU A 38 -7.66 3.97 23.07
C LEU A 38 -7.89 5.29 22.33
N ASN A 39 -9.12 5.58 21.92
CA ASN A 39 -9.44 6.85 21.25
C ASN A 39 -9.31 8.07 22.16
N ALA A 40 -9.44 7.90 23.48
CA ALA A 40 -9.20 8.97 24.46
C ALA A 40 -7.69 9.26 24.65
N LEU A 41 -6.84 8.26 24.48
CA LEU A 41 -5.39 8.35 24.71
C LEU A 41 -4.58 8.67 23.45
N LEU A 42 -5.06 8.26 22.27
CA LEU A 42 -4.34 8.40 21.01
C LEU A 42 -4.45 9.84 20.46
N PRO A 43 -3.38 10.31 19.78
CA PRO A 43 -3.42 11.62 19.13
C PRO A 43 -4.52 11.66 18.05
N PRO A 44 -5.05 12.85 17.70
CA PRO A 44 -6.15 13.00 16.73
C PRO A 44 -5.90 12.35 15.36
N ALA A 45 -4.65 12.17 14.98
CA ALA A 45 -4.26 11.54 13.72
C ALA A 45 -4.46 10.01 13.70
N ILE A 46 -4.76 9.38 14.84
CA ILE A 46 -4.99 7.94 14.97
C ILE A 46 -6.34 7.72 15.62
N ARG A 47 -7.19 6.93 14.97
CA ARG A 47 -8.51 6.57 15.48
C ARG A 47 -8.76 5.08 15.32
N ILE A 48 -9.26 4.47 16.39
CA ILE A 48 -9.73 3.08 16.41
C ILE A 48 -11.19 3.11 15.97
N VAL A 49 -11.44 2.61 14.76
CA VAL A 49 -12.78 2.60 14.15
C VAL A 49 -13.60 1.37 14.57
N GLY A 50 -12.92 0.30 15.00
CA GLY A 50 -13.55 -0.91 15.50
C GLY A 50 -12.62 -1.70 16.41
N ALA A 51 -13.17 -2.49 17.30
CA ALA A 51 -12.47 -3.48 18.12
C ALA A 51 -13.40 -4.67 18.37
N GLU A 52 -12.84 -5.88 18.34
CA GLU A 52 -13.58 -7.11 18.62
C GLU A 52 -12.67 -8.14 19.30
N GLU A 53 -13.29 -9.12 19.96
CA GLU A 53 -12.61 -10.27 20.48
C GLU A 53 -12.52 -11.35 19.41
N VAL A 54 -11.34 -11.94 19.28
CA VAL A 54 -11.04 -12.97 18.28
C VAL A 54 -10.45 -14.20 18.94
N GLY A 55 -10.47 -15.33 18.24
CA GLY A 55 -9.89 -16.57 18.71
C GLY A 55 -8.41 -16.44 19.06
N PRO A 56 -7.88 -17.31 19.95
CA PRO A 56 -6.52 -17.23 20.46
C PRO A 56 -5.43 -17.38 19.37
N ASP A 57 -5.78 -17.99 18.26
CA ASP A 57 -4.87 -18.24 17.12
C ASP A 57 -4.84 -17.08 16.13
N PHE A 58 -5.73 -16.10 16.28
CA PHE A 58 -5.74 -14.94 15.40
C PHE A 58 -4.48 -14.08 15.57
N ASN A 59 -3.88 -13.73 14.46
CA ASN A 59 -2.75 -12.82 14.39
C ASN A 59 -2.93 -11.85 13.23
N ALA A 60 -3.04 -10.55 13.51
CA ALA A 60 -3.29 -9.53 12.50
C ALA A 60 -2.36 -9.63 11.27
N ARG A 61 -1.12 -10.10 11.44
CA ARG A 61 -0.16 -10.25 10.36
C ARG A 61 -0.30 -11.56 9.59
N TRP A 62 -0.39 -12.68 10.32
CA TRP A 62 -0.33 -14.01 9.72
C TRP A 62 -1.67 -14.49 9.19
N SER A 63 -2.77 -14.01 9.80
CA SER A 63 -4.14 -14.29 9.34
C SER A 63 -4.56 -13.41 8.16
N ALA A 64 -3.77 -12.43 7.75
CA ALA A 64 -4.08 -11.58 6.61
C ALA A 64 -3.94 -12.37 5.29
N ARG A 65 -4.97 -12.30 4.45
CA ARG A 65 -5.06 -12.94 3.13
C ARG A 65 -4.75 -11.99 1.98
N GLY A 66 -5.00 -10.71 2.19
CA GLY A 66 -4.73 -9.68 1.19
C GLY A 66 -4.67 -8.29 1.80
N LYS A 67 -4.13 -7.36 1.03
CA LYS A 67 -4.06 -5.93 1.36
C LYS A 67 -4.33 -5.13 0.11
N THR A 68 -5.11 -4.07 0.28
CA THR A 68 -5.40 -3.12 -0.79
C THR A 68 -4.74 -1.79 -0.48
N TYR A 69 -3.98 -1.31 -1.43
CA TYR A 69 -3.37 0.02 -1.39
C TYR A 69 -3.92 0.89 -2.50
N ARG A 70 -3.99 2.19 -2.25
CA ARG A 70 -4.38 3.20 -3.23
C ARG A 70 -3.36 4.32 -3.22
N TYR A 71 -2.93 4.74 -4.41
CA TYR A 71 -2.07 5.90 -4.60
C TYR A 71 -2.80 6.95 -5.42
N ARG A 72 -2.86 8.19 -4.90
CA ARG A 72 -3.62 9.28 -5.50
C ARG A 72 -2.67 10.29 -6.13
N LEU A 73 -2.85 10.54 -7.43
CA LEU A 73 -2.17 11.57 -8.21
C LEU A 73 -3.18 12.69 -8.48
N TYR A 74 -2.90 13.92 -8.05
CA TYR A 74 -3.73 15.06 -8.39
C TYR A 74 -3.22 15.69 -9.69
N ARG A 75 -4.11 15.80 -10.68
CA ARG A 75 -3.82 16.20 -12.06
C ARG A 75 -4.20 17.65 -12.36
N GLY A 76 -5.00 18.28 -11.50
CA GLY A 76 -5.40 19.67 -11.63
C GLY A 76 -4.21 20.63 -11.50
N ARG A 77 -4.40 21.86 -11.98
CA ARG A 77 -3.34 22.88 -12.02
C ARG A 77 -2.88 23.31 -10.62
N VAL A 78 -3.81 23.38 -9.66
CA VAL A 78 -3.56 23.82 -8.28
C VAL A 78 -4.19 22.83 -7.32
N VAL A 79 -3.38 22.28 -6.41
CA VAL A 79 -3.88 21.33 -5.39
C VAL A 79 -4.72 22.08 -4.35
N PRO A 80 -5.97 21.66 -4.07
CA PRO A 80 -6.73 22.20 -2.96
C PRO A 80 -6.03 21.96 -1.61
N PRO A 81 -5.97 22.98 -0.71
CA PRO A 81 -5.25 22.85 0.55
C PRO A 81 -5.72 21.69 1.44
N MET A 82 -6.99 21.28 1.32
CA MET A 82 -7.56 20.21 2.14
C MET A 82 -7.06 18.83 1.79
N ILE A 83 -6.54 18.62 0.57
CA ILE A 83 -6.11 17.30 0.08
C ILE A 83 -4.60 17.20 -0.17
N TRP A 84 -3.84 18.28 -0.08
CA TRP A 84 -2.42 18.30 -0.45
C TRP A 84 -1.57 17.25 0.30
N ARG A 85 -1.96 16.89 1.52
CA ARG A 85 -1.29 15.87 2.34
C ARG A 85 -1.62 14.44 1.94
N TYR A 86 -2.56 14.25 1.00
CA TYR A 86 -3.11 12.94 0.64
C TYR A 86 -2.99 12.62 -0.84
N VAL A 87 -2.34 13.50 -1.62
CA VAL A 87 -2.18 13.34 -3.06
C VAL A 87 -0.78 13.75 -3.49
N LEU A 88 -0.22 13.08 -4.51
CA LEU A 88 0.94 13.60 -5.22
C LEU A 88 0.45 14.56 -6.31
N HIS A 89 0.86 15.82 -6.26
CA HIS A 89 0.58 16.76 -7.34
C HIS A 89 1.42 16.42 -8.57
N TYR A 90 0.75 16.09 -9.66
CA TYR A 90 1.39 15.76 -10.93
C TYR A 90 0.58 16.31 -12.12
N PRO A 91 0.70 17.60 -12.46
CA PRO A 91 -0.09 18.26 -13.50
C PRO A 91 0.44 18.01 -14.93
N PHE A 92 1.58 17.32 -15.08
CA PHE A 92 2.23 17.12 -16.38
C PHE A 92 1.49 16.08 -17.23
N PRO A 93 1.54 16.18 -18.58
CA PRO A 93 0.92 15.20 -19.46
C PRO A 93 1.38 13.76 -19.15
N LEU A 94 0.45 12.81 -19.25
CA LEU A 94 0.70 11.38 -19.10
C LEU A 94 -0.15 10.63 -20.14
N ASP A 95 0.44 9.62 -20.74
CA ASP A 95 -0.29 8.58 -21.48
C ASP A 95 -0.89 7.59 -20.49
N GLU A 96 -2.17 7.82 -20.14
CA GLU A 96 -2.86 7.01 -19.13
C GLU A 96 -3.26 5.64 -19.67
N ASP A 97 -3.42 5.47 -20.98
CA ASP A 97 -3.71 4.17 -21.59
C ASP A 97 -2.48 3.28 -21.53
N ALA A 98 -1.30 3.81 -21.86
CA ALA A 98 -0.03 3.10 -21.65
C ALA A 98 0.19 2.75 -20.16
N MET A 99 -0.16 3.65 -19.23
CA MET A 99 -0.07 3.37 -17.79
C MET A 99 -1.04 2.25 -17.37
N ARG A 100 -2.25 2.16 -17.92
CA ARG A 100 -3.21 1.07 -17.63
C ARG A 100 -2.70 -0.28 -18.15
N ASP A 101 -2.16 -0.31 -19.38
CA ASP A 101 -1.53 -1.53 -19.92
C ASP A 101 -0.36 -1.98 -19.04
N ALA A 102 0.52 -1.06 -18.65
CA ALA A 102 1.63 -1.35 -17.74
C ALA A 102 1.14 -1.84 -16.35
N ALA A 103 0.08 -1.21 -15.81
CA ALA A 103 -0.48 -1.60 -14.51
C ALA A 103 -1.03 -3.04 -14.54
N ALA A 104 -1.68 -3.45 -15.63
CA ALA A 104 -2.21 -4.80 -15.78
C ALA A 104 -1.12 -5.88 -15.73
N ARG A 105 0.12 -5.56 -16.15
CA ARG A 105 1.26 -6.50 -16.14
C ARG A 105 1.80 -6.81 -14.75
N PHE A 106 1.43 -6.04 -13.72
CA PHE A 106 1.77 -6.39 -12.34
C PHE A 106 0.93 -7.53 -11.77
N VAL A 107 -0.20 -7.88 -12.40
CA VAL A 107 -1.10 -8.93 -11.90
C VAL A 107 -0.46 -10.30 -12.09
N GLY A 108 -0.56 -11.15 -11.07
CA GLY A 108 0.02 -12.48 -11.03
C GLY A 108 1.14 -12.60 -10.00
N THR A 109 1.85 -13.72 -10.06
CA THR A 109 3.00 -14.01 -9.20
C THR A 109 4.29 -13.70 -9.94
N HIS A 110 5.05 -12.71 -9.43
CA HIS A 110 6.29 -12.24 -10.04
C HIS A 110 7.36 -11.97 -8.99
N ASP A 111 8.62 -11.92 -9.42
CA ASP A 111 9.72 -11.44 -8.59
C ASP A 111 9.79 -9.90 -8.62
N PHE A 112 9.38 -9.25 -7.54
CA PHE A 112 9.33 -7.80 -7.40
C PHE A 112 10.65 -7.18 -6.88
N ALA A 113 11.79 -7.85 -7.01
CA ALA A 113 13.08 -7.33 -6.55
C ALA A 113 13.40 -5.95 -7.14
N ALA A 114 13.09 -5.70 -8.43
CA ALA A 114 13.27 -4.40 -9.07
C ALA A 114 12.41 -3.30 -8.43
N PHE A 115 11.32 -3.65 -7.77
CA PHE A 115 10.38 -2.72 -7.12
C PHE A 115 10.54 -2.63 -5.60
N ALA A 116 11.55 -3.30 -5.02
CA ALA A 116 11.81 -3.27 -3.59
C ALA A 116 12.87 -2.23 -3.22
N ALA A 117 12.76 -1.66 -2.01
CA ALA A 117 13.90 -0.94 -1.43
C ALA A 117 14.90 -1.92 -0.84
N SER A 118 16.17 -1.52 -0.79
CA SER A 118 17.17 -2.21 0.02
C SER A 118 16.75 -2.22 1.49
N THR A 119 16.96 -3.32 2.19
CA THR A 119 16.76 -3.41 3.64
C THR A 119 17.92 -2.78 4.42
N GLY A 120 19.01 -2.40 3.74
CA GLY A 120 20.18 -1.76 4.31
C GLY A 120 21.32 -2.72 4.67
N THR A 121 21.05 -4.04 4.70
CA THR A 121 22.09 -5.07 4.82
C THR A 121 21.91 -6.07 3.69
N GLU A 122 22.99 -6.38 2.96
CA GLU A 122 22.97 -7.36 1.85
C GLU A 122 22.56 -8.77 2.32
N GLU A 123 22.80 -9.11 3.58
CA GLU A 123 22.46 -10.39 4.20
C GLU A 123 20.94 -10.52 4.39
N ASP A 124 20.27 -9.50 4.92
CA ASP A 124 18.81 -9.46 5.08
C ASP A 124 18.05 -9.49 3.74
N ASP A 125 18.64 -8.93 2.68
CA ASP A 125 18.05 -8.91 1.34
C ASP A 125 18.14 -10.30 0.65
N LYS A 126 19.13 -11.12 0.96
CA LYS A 126 19.34 -12.45 0.36
C LYS A 126 18.44 -13.54 0.92
N GLU A 127 18.02 -13.43 2.19
CA GLU A 127 17.23 -14.46 2.87
C GLU A 127 15.70 -14.35 2.64
N ARG A 128 15.20 -13.22 2.11
CA ARG A 128 13.76 -13.01 1.95
C ARG A 128 13.34 -13.11 0.49
N SER A 129 12.42 -14.04 0.22
CA SER A 129 11.78 -14.11 -1.10
C SER A 129 11.22 -12.74 -1.51
N THR A 130 11.57 -12.30 -2.71
CA THR A 130 11.03 -11.10 -3.38
C THR A 130 9.82 -11.40 -4.26
N GLU A 131 9.45 -12.69 -4.36
CA GLU A 131 8.25 -13.12 -5.06
C GLU A 131 6.98 -12.67 -4.32
N ARG A 132 6.05 -12.04 -5.04
CA ARG A 132 4.76 -11.57 -4.52
C ARG A 132 3.65 -11.88 -5.52
N GLU A 133 2.47 -12.07 -4.97
CA GLU A 133 1.25 -12.32 -5.73
C GLU A 133 0.37 -11.06 -5.67
N ILE A 134 0.10 -10.48 -6.82
CA ILE A 134 -0.81 -9.36 -7.01
C ILE A 134 -2.10 -9.89 -7.62
N TYR A 135 -3.22 -9.65 -6.94
CA TYR A 135 -4.54 -10.14 -7.33
C TYR A 135 -5.19 -9.26 -8.39
N SER A 136 -5.05 -7.95 -8.24
CA SER A 136 -5.61 -6.98 -9.18
C SER A 136 -4.88 -5.64 -9.11
N THR A 137 -4.95 -4.91 -10.22
CA THR A 137 -4.56 -3.51 -10.34
C THR A 137 -5.64 -2.75 -11.09
N GLU A 138 -5.82 -1.48 -10.74
CA GLU A 138 -6.75 -0.58 -11.41
C GLU A 138 -6.13 0.82 -11.48
N LEU A 139 -6.29 1.51 -12.61
CA LEU A 139 -5.88 2.90 -12.79
C LEU A 139 -7.04 3.68 -13.38
N VAL A 140 -7.69 4.51 -12.58
CA VAL A 140 -8.92 5.23 -12.95
C VAL A 140 -8.85 6.71 -12.60
N ARG A 141 -9.59 7.52 -13.35
CA ARG A 141 -9.85 8.91 -13.00
C ARG A 141 -11.05 9.03 -12.07
N THR A 142 -10.93 9.88 -11.05
CA THR A 142 -11.97 10.17 -10.07
C THR A 142 -12.00 11.69 -9.79
N GLY A 143 -12.98 12.15 -8.98
CA GLY A 143 -13.03 13.55 -8.54
C GLY A 143 -13.12 14.53 -9.70
N ASP A 144 -14.18 14.47 -10.52
CA ASP A 144 -14.37 15.31 -11.71
C ASP A 144 -13.18 15.25 -12.70
N ASN A 145 -12.53 14.08 -12.77
CA ASN A 145 -11.33 13.80 -13.57
C ASN A 145 -10.04 14.52 -13.13
N GLU A 146 -10.01 15.13 -11.96
CA GLU A 146 -8.80 15.79 -11.44
C GLU A 146 -7.84 14.83 -10.71
N GLU A 147 -8.28 13.65 -10.32
CA GLU A 147 -7.42 12.65 -9.69
C GLU A 147 -7.25 11.43 -10.60
N LEU A 148 -6.02 10.96 -10.71
CA LEU A 148 -5.68 9.64 -11.26
C LEU A 148 -5.30 8.75 -10.10
N VAL A 149 -6.05 7.67 -9.90
CA VAL A 149 -5.93 6.79 -8.74
C VAL A 149 -5.47 5.41 -9.19
N PHE A 150 -4.32 4.98 -8.66
CA PHE A 150 -3.83 3.62 -8.82
C PHE A 150 -4.22 2.79 -7.58
N THR A 151 -5.00 1.75 -7.77
CA THR A 151 -5.36 0.77 -6.74
C THR A 151 -4.67 -0.56 -7.03
N VAL A 152 -4.10 -1.19 -6.01
CA VAL A 152 -3.46 -2.49 -6.11
C VAL A 152 -3.87 -3.37 -4.93
N CYS A 153 -4.32 -4.59 -5.23
CA CYS A 153 -4.63 -5.63 -4.25
C CYS A 153 -3.67 -6.80 -4.44
N GLY A 154 -3.13 -7.32 -3.34
CA GLY A 154 -2.22 -8.47 -3.39
C GLY A 154 -2.03 -9.09 -2.01
N ARG A 155 -1.46 -10.29 -1.99
CA ARG A 155 -1.24 -11.07 -0.75
C ARG A 155 -0.34 -10.34 0.23
N SER A 156 0.76 -9.78 -0.26
CA SER A 156 1.74 -9.06 0.55
C SER A 156 2.60 -8.15 -0.34
N PHE A 157 3.26 -7.18 0.29
CA PHE A 157 4.08 -6.20 -0.42
C PHE A 157 5.46 -6.08 0.21
N LEU A 158 6.47 -5.84 -0.62
CA LEU A 158 7.82 -5.48 -0.18
C LEU A 158 7.86 -4.01 0.27
N ARG A 159 8.92 -3.67 0.99
CA ARG A 159 9.16 -2.27 1.38
C ARG A 159 9.26 -1.37 0.14
N TYR A 160 8.53 -0.26 0.13
CA TYR A 160 8.42 0.72 -0.95
C TYR A 160 7.83 0.20 -2.27
N MET A 161 7.42 -1.06 -2.35
CA MET A 161 6.99 -1.71 -3.59
C MET A 161 5.92 -0.90 -4.33
N VAL A 162 4.79 -0.59 -3.70
CA VAL A 162 3.70 0.15 -4.36
C VAL A 162 4.17 1.53 -4.84
N ARG A 163 4.99 2.22 -4.06
CA ARG A 163 5.53 3.54 -4.43
C ARG A 163 6.47 3.46 -5.63
N LYS A 164 7.26 2.39 -5.75
CA LYS A 164 8.10 2.14 -6.95
C LYS A 164 7.27 1.71 -8.16
N MET A 165 6.23 0.91 -7.97
CA MET A 165 5.27 0.59 -9.04
C MET A 165 4.68 1.89 -9.63
N VAL A 166 4.19 2.79 -8.78
CA VAL A 166 3.65 4.08 -9.24
C VAL A 166 4.71 4.94 -9.94
N GLY A 167 5.92 5.00 -9.40
CA GLY A 167 7.02 5.73 -10.06
C GLY A 167 7.36 5.17 -11.43
N THR A 168 7.29 3.85 -11.60
CA THR A 168 7.50 3.18 -12.89
C THR A 168 6.34 3.46 -13.84
N LEU A 169 5.08 3.43 -13.34
CA LEU A 169 3.92 3.83 -14.15
C LEU A 169 4.02 5.29 -14.62
N LEU A 170 4.54 6.20 -13.80
CA LEU A 170 4.80 7.58 -14.22
C LEU A 170 5.88 7.67 -15.31
N ASP A 171 6.90 6.81 -15.27
CA ASP A 171 7.91 6.75 -16.33
C ASP A 171 7.33 6.17 -17.63
N VAL A 172 6.39 5.22 -17.55
CA VAL A 172 5.62 4.75 -18.71
C VAL A 172 4.73 5.88 -19.25
N GLY A 173 3.95 6.54 -18.41
CA GLY A 173 3.06 7.63 -18.83
C GLY A 173 3.79 8.82 -19.47
N ARG A 174 5.08 9.00 -19.16
CA ARG A 174 5.96 10.01 -19.81
C ARG A 174 6.66 9.49 -21.06
N GLY A 175 6.44 8.25 -21.46
CA GLY A 175 7.10 7.63 -22.60
C GLY A 175 8.59 7.30 -22.39
N LYS A 176 9.08 7.26 -21.13
CA LYS A 176 10.45 6.83 -20.82
C LYS A 176 10.62 5.31 -20.83
N LEU A 177 9.55 4.59 -20.51
CA LEU A 177 9.44 3.14 -20.55
C LEU A 177 8.22 2.76 -21.39
N ALA A 178 8.31 1.65 -22.10
CA ALA A 178 7.14 1.04 -22.72
C ALA A 178 6.38 0.17 -21.68
N PRO A 179 5.07 -0.06 -21.84
CA PRO A 179 4.33 -0.98 -20.98
C PRO A 179 5.00 -2.36 -20.85
N ALA A 180 5.53 -2.91 -21.94
CA ALA A 180 6.22 -4.20 -21.96
C ALA A 180 7.55 -4.24 -21.17
N ASP A 181 8.13 -3.08 -20.84
CA ASP A 181 9.34 -3.05 -20.01
C ASP A 181 9.08 -3.52 -18.57
N ILE A 182 7.80 -3.53 -18.11
CA ILE A 182 7.44 -4.13 -16.82
C ILE A 182 7.89 -5.60 -16.74
N ASP A 183 7.64 -6.38 -17.78
CA ASP A 183 8.01 -7.79 -17.83
C ASP A 183 9.55 -7.97 -17.75
N ARG A 184 10.29 -7.11 -18.45
CA ARG A 184 11.76 -7.09 -18.38
C ARG A 184 12.29 -6.72 -16.99
N LEU A 185 11.60 -5.85 -16.26
CA LEU A 185 12.00 -5.46 -14.91
C LEU A 185 11.89 -6.64 -13.92
N PHE A 186 10.93 -7.54 -14.10
CA PHE A 186 10.84 -8.77 -13.29
C PHE A 186 12.03 -9.70 -13.57
N GLU A 187 12.44 -9.83 -14.84
CA GLU A 187 13.60 -10.67 -15.25
C GLU A 187 14.93 -10.07 -14.76
N LEU A 188 15.12 -8.77 -14.94
CA LEU A 188 16.35 -8.06 -14.59
C LEU A 188 16.61 -7.98 -13.09
N ARG A 189 15.55 -7.91 -12.27
CA ARG A 189 15.62 -7.75 -10.80
C ARG A 189 16.46 -6.56 -10.33
N ASP A 190 16.72 -5.62 -11.23
CA ASP A 190 17.58 -4.45 -10.98
C ASP A 190 16.73 -3.24 -10.58
N ARG A 191 16.89 -2.83 -9.33
CA ARG A 191 16.18 -1.66 -8.74
C ARG A 191 16.50 -0.35 -9.43
N SER A 192 17.66 -0.23 -10.08
CA SER A 192 18.08 1.00 -10.77
C SER A 192 17.34 1.23 -12.08
N LYS A 193 16.72 0.19 -12.63
CA LYS A 193 16.01 0.21 -13.90
C LYS A 193 14.52 0.52 -13.74
N SER A 194 13.95 0.28 -12.56
CA SER A 194 12.57 0.68 -12.27
C SER A 194 12.49 2.18 -11.95
N GLY A 195 11.28 2.74 -12.05
CA GLY A 195 11.03 4.15 -11.76
C GLY A 195 11.39 4.58 -10.34
N PRO A 196 11.40 5.88 -10.06
CA PRO A 196 11.74 6.42 -8.75
C PRO A 196 10.71 6.02 -7.68
N THR A 197 11.12 5.99 -6.42
CA THR A 197 10.18 5.85 -5.30
C THR A 197 9.41 7.16 -5.10
N VAL A 198 8.14 7.20 -5.47
CA VAL A 198 7.31 8.40 -5.30
C VAL A 198 7.06 8.74 -3.82
N PRO A 199 6.72 10.00 -3.47
CA PRO A 199 6.46 10.44 -2.11
C PRO A 199 5.40 9.57 -1.38
N PRO A 200 5.52 9.41 -0.04
CA PRO A 200 4.63 8.52 0.70
C PRO A 200 3.20 9.05 0.87
N HIS A 201 3.01 10.36 0.92
CA HIS A 201 1.75 11.01 1.29
C HIS A 201 0.59 10.77 0.30
N GLY A 202 0.88 10.37 -0.95
CA GLY A 202 -0.16 9.94 -1.89
C GLY A 202 -0.65 8.51 -1.66
N LEU A 203 0.06 7.72 -0.81
CA LEU A 203 -0.24 6.31 -0.57
C LEU A 203 -1.10 6.12 0.68
N VAL A 204 -2.13 5.30 0.55
CA VAL A 204 -2.98 4.87 1.67
C VAL A 204 -3.20 3.36 1.61
N MET A 205 -3.05 2.68 2.73
CA MET A 205 -3.53 1.31 2.90
C MET A 205 -5.03 1.37 3.17
N VAL A 206 -5.84 0.90 2.23
CA VAL A 206 -7.30 1.02 2.27
C VAL A 206 -7.89 -0.06 3.16
N GLU A 207 -7.42 -1.31 2.98
CA GLU A 207 -8.03 -2.48 3.58
C GLU A 207 -7.00 -3.57 3.82
N VAL A 208 -7.27 -4.37 4.85
CA VAL A 208 -6.64 -5.67 5.09
C VAL A 208 -7.72 -6.73 5.11
N GLN A 209 -7.61 -7.72 4.25
CA GLN A 209 -8.53 -8.84 4.16
C GLN A 209 -8.07 -9.96 5.10
N HIS A 210 -8.98 -10.48 5.91
CA HIS A 210 -8.79 -11.65 6.77
C HIS A 210 -9.80 -12.75 6.38
N GLU A 211 -9.58 -14.00 6.81
CA GLU A 211 -10.49 -15.12 6.51
C GLU A 211 -11.88 -14.91 7.10
N GLU A 212 -11.95 -14.38 8.31
CA GLU A 212 -13.21 -13.97 8.94
C GLU A 212 -13.53 -12.55 8.48
N ALA A 213 -14.72 -12.35 7.92
CA ALA A 213 -15.18 -11.05 7.46
C ALA A 213 -15.33 -10.11 8.66
N TRP A 214 -14.53 -9.06 8.71
CA TRP A 214 -14.70 -7.97 9.65
C TRP A 214 -15.86 -7.10 9.13
N HIS A 215 -16.94 -7.05 9.88
CA HIS A 215 -18.03 -6.13 9.61
C HIS A 215 -17.75 -4.82 10.35
N LEU A 216 -16.99 -3.91 9.70
CA LEU A 216 -16.84 -2.53 10.14
C LEU A 216 -17.99 -1.66 9.64
#